data_b8868a5861955100c7a6ee4348737c39
#
_entry.id   b8868a5861955100c7a6ee4348737c39
#
_cell.length_a   1.000
_cell.length_b   1.000
_cell.length_c   1.000
_cell.angle_alpha   90.00
_cell.angle_beta   90.00
_cell.angle_gamma   90.00
#
_symmetry.space_group_name_H-M   'P 1'
#
loop_
_entity.id
_entity.type
_entity.pdbx_description
1 polymer ?
#
loop_
_entity_poly.entity_id
_entity_poly.type
_entity_poly.pdbx_seq_one_letter_code
_entity_poly.pdbx_strand_id
1 'polypeptide(L)'
;MYKFLLFASGGKCLRKQNLGVVLFDIRQTMMTLSALFAITLAMLIIWRSSDGFEVASEYLGRNLTDGVRGATINAVGSSIPELFTTLFSLMLLGEVDNFAFGIGTTAGSAIFNGMIIPAVAILAVLGYGIAQKVNVSKKVILRDGIGLIIAELILIYMVSGNHLTWVHGLVLMLTYVVYVGYMFATMKKKEEETPLAEPKEREEEHRIGRKPSIFKALILLDFEHVFVRKQINTLNAWALLLFSMLVIGLACIVLIHSCELLSAEMGIAPYFIAVVLASAATSVPDTILSYRDAVAGQYDDAVANALGSNIFDICFALGFPLFAFTLFNGPITMTAETVANVAELQASLVILTIAAFFIYYFNAGLRQIHAYALLGLYVIFTAFIFAKAYEFSWAIQLGEILASWIPKVA
;
A
#
# COMPACT_ATOMS: atom_id res chain seq x y z
N MET A 1 -18.21 -64.46 22.23
CA MET A 1 -18.68 -63.26 22.91
C MET A 1 -17.57 -62.17 22.99
N TYR A 2 -16.27 -62.49 22.98
CA TYR A 2 -15.17 -61.51 23.07
C TYR A 2 -14.85 -60.73 21.75
N LYS A 3 -15.21 -61.26 20.58
CA LYS A 3 -15.02 -60.60 19.27
C LYS A 3 -16.07 -59.52 18.94
N PHE A 4 -17.21 -59.48 19.64
CA PHE A 4 -18.29 -58.48 19.42
C PHE A 4 -18.05 -57.18 20.21
N LEU A 5 -17.28 -57.20 21.31
CA LEU A 5 -16.99 -56.03 22.11
C LEU A 5 -15.84 -55.18 21.55
N LEU A 6 -14.93 -55.76 20.77
CA LEU A 6 -13.84 -55.04 20.10
C LEU A 6 -14.33 -54.18 18.92
N PHE A 7 -15.44 -54.61 18.23
CA PHE A 7 -16.01 -53.82 17.15
C PHE A 7 -16.80 -52.60 17.61
N ALA A 8 -17.39 -52.64 18.80
CA ALA A 8 -18.17 -51.53 19.36
C ALA A 8 -17.30 -50.40 19.92
N SER A 9 -16.11 -50.74 20.44
CA SER A 9 -15.19 -49.75 20.99
C SER A 9 -14.37 -49.03 19.89
N GLY A 10 -13.99 -49.76 18.83
CA GLY A 10 -13.23 -49.19 17.70
C GLY A 10 -14.04 -48.18 16.87
N GLY A 11 -15.34 -48.47 16.64
CA GLY A 11 -16.21 -47.58 15.88
C GLY A 11 -16.54 -46.28 16.59
N LYS A 12 -16.62 -46.27 17.94
CA LYS A 12 -16.79 -45.02 18.73
C LYS A 12 -15.52 -44.19 18.81
N CYS A 13 -14.36 -44.84 18.84
CA CYS A 13 -13.06 -44.13 18.89
C CYS A 13 -12.76 -43.48 17.51
N LEU A 14 -12.95 -44.21 16.41
CA LEU A 14 -12.81 -43.70 15.05
C LEU A 14 -13.82 -42.58 14.74
N ARG A 15 -15.07 -42.71 15.24
CA ARG A 15 -16.10 -41.67 15.08
C ARG A 15 -15.79 -40.38 15.88
N LYS A 16 -15.20 -40.49 17.08
CA LYS A 16 -14.74 -39.32 17.85
C LYS A 16 -13.50 -38.68 17.23
N GLN A 17 -12.58 -39.48 16.68
CA GLN A 17 -11.42 -38.97 15.95
C GLN A 17 -11.86 -38.21 14.69
N ASN A 18 -12.75 -38.78 13.89
CA ASN A 18 -13.28 -38.14 12.69
C ASN A 18 -14.08 -36.86 13.03
N LEU A 19 -14.85 -36.86 14.11
CA LEU A 19 -15.58 -35.66 14.57
C LEU A 19 -14.62 -34.55 15.02
N GLY A 20 -13.52 -34.89 15.70
CA GLY A 20 -12.50 -33.93 16.11
C GLY A 20 -11.79 -33.28 14.92
N VAL A 21 -11.44 -34.04 13.90
CA VAL A 21 -10.84 -33.55 12.66
C VAL A 21 -11.82 -32.63 11.93
N VAL A 22 -13.06 -33.03 11.76
CA VAL A 22 -14.09 -32.21 11.09
C VAL A 22 -14.34 -30.89 11.84
N LEU A 23 -14.39 -30.93 13.17
CA LEU A 23 -14.58 -29.72 13.97
C LEU A 23 -13.35 -28.80 13.90
N PHE A 24 -12.13 -29.36 13.83
CA PHE A 24 -10.90 -28.60 13.62
C PHE A 24 -10.89 -27.92 12.26
N ASP A 25 -11.22 -28.67 11.19
CA ASP A 25 -11.30 -28.12 9.81
C ASP A 25 -12.34 -27.00 9.68
N ILE A 26 -13.53 -27.19 10.31
CA ILE A 26 -14.57 -26.14 10.35
C ILE A 26 -14.08 -24.91 11.07
N ARG A 27 -13.43 -25.06 12.24
CA ARG A 27 -12.89 -23.94 13.01
C ARG A 27 -11.85 -23.18 12.19
N GLN A 28 -10.89 -23.87 11.61
CA GLN A 28 -9.83 -23.26 10.78
C GLN A 28 -10.44 -22.50 9.58
N THR A 29 -11.40 -23.11 8.88
CA THR A 29 -12.11 -22.45 7.80
C THR A 29 -12.84 -21.19 8.26
N MET A 30 -13.52 -21.23 9.40
CA MET A 30 -14.21 -20.06 9.95
C MET A 30 -13.25 -18.95 10.36
N MET A 31 -12.11 -19.29 10.96
CA MET A 31 -11.07 -18.31 11.35
C MET A 31 -10.46 -17.65 10.12
N THR A 32 -10.12 -18.43 9.08
CA THR A 32 -9.62 -17.90 7.80
C THR A 32 -10.63 -16.96 7.14
N LEU A 33 -11.91 -17.37 7.06
CA LEU A 33 -12.97 -16.52 6.49
C LEU A 33 -13.19 -15.24 7.31
N SER A 34 -13.12 -15.32 8.63
CA SER A 34 -13.26 -14.14 9.50
C SER A 34 -12.10 -13.17 9.32
N ALA A 35 -10.87 -13.68 9.17
CA ALA A 35 -9.69 -12.86 8.91
C ALA A 35 -9.78 -12.14 7.55
N LEU A 36 -10.16 -12.87 6.48
CA LEU A 36 -10.37 -12.29 5.16
C LEU A 36 -11.50 -11.25 5.14
N PHE A 37 -12.59 -11.51 5.86
CA PHE A 37 -13.67 -10.54 6.02
C PHE A 37 -13.19 -9.28 6.75
N ALA A 38 -12.42 -9.44 7.84
CA ALA A 38 -11.90 -8.30 8.59
C ALA A 38 -10.87 -7.49 7.79
N ILE A 39 -9.99 -8.14 7.00
CA ILE A 39 -9.08 -7.47 6.06
C ILE A 39 -9.89 -6.66 5.03
N THR A 40 -10.93 -7.26 4.43
CA THR A 40 -11.78 -6.58 3.45
C THR A 40 -12.51 -5.38 4.08
N LEU A 41 -13.01 -5.54 5.30
CA LEU A 41 -13.68 -4.47 6.03
C LEU A 41 -12.69 -3.34 6.37
N ALA A 42 -11.50 -3.67 6.86
CA ALA A 42 -10.45 -2.69 7.14
C ALA A 42 -10.07 -1.90 5.87
N MET A 43 -9.89 -2.61 4.73
CA MET A 43 -9.63 -2.00 3.43
C MET A 43 -10.73 -1.00 3.02
N LEU A 44 -12.01 -1.36 3.18
CA LEU A 44 -13.13 -0.47 2.87
C LEU A 44 -13.17 0.76 3.79
N ILE A 45 -12.87 0.57 5.08
CA ILE A 45 -12.79 1.68 6.05
C ILE A 45 -11.62 2.59 5.71
N ILE A 46 -10.43 2.05 5.40
CA ILE A 46 -9.26 2.81 4.96
C ILE A 46 -9.62 3.65 3.74
N TRP A 47 -10.15 3.03 2.69
CA TRP A 47 -10.56 3.73 1.47
C TRP A 47 -11.52 4.89 1.76
N ARG A 48 -12.64 4.61 2.43
CA ARG A 48 -13.67 5.64 2.69
C ARG A 48 -13.18 6.77 3.60
N SER A 49 -12.28 6.45 4.53
CA SER A 49 -11.69 7.46 5.41
C SER A 49 -10.64 8.31 4.69
N SER A 50 -9.93 7.72 3.73
CA SER A 50 -8.96 8.46 2.91
C SER A 50 -9.63 9.49 2.00
N ASP A 51 -10.87 9.26 1.51
CA ASP A 51 -11.65 10.29 0.81
C ASP A 51 -11.80 11.58 1.66
N GLY A 52 -12.12 11.44 2.95
CA GLY A 52 -12.22 12.58 3.86
C GLY A 52 -10.87 13.26 4.15
N PHE A 53 -9.80 12.47 4.24
CA PHE A 53 -8.45 13.00 4.40
C PHE A 53 -8.05 13.81 3.16
N GLU A 54 -8.27 13.29 1.95
CA GLU A 54 -7.98 13.95 0.67
C GLU A 54 -8.66 15.31 0.59
N VAL A 55 -9.99 15.38 0.79
CA VAL A 55 -10.75 16.64 0.76
C VAL A 55 -10.22 17.67 1.76
N ALA A 56 -9.89 17.24 2.97
CA ALA A 56 -9.36 18.13 3.99
C ALA A 56 -7.95 18.64 3.65
N SER A 57 -7.06 17.76 3.19
CA SER A 57 -5.69 18.09 2.82
C SER A 57 -5.62 18.98 1.58
N GLU A 58 -6.46 18.74 0.57
CA GLU A 58 -6.59 19.62 -0.60
C GLU A 58 -7.00 21.05 -0.20
N TYR A 59 -7.99 21.17 0.68
CA TYR A 59 -8.40 22.49 1.17
C TYR A 59 -7.28 23.20 1.96
N LEU A 60 -6.61 22.49 2.85
CA LEU A 60 -5.51 23.05 3.63
C LEU A 60 -4.31 23.42 2.74
N GLY A 61 -4.06 22.62 1.71
CA GLY A 61 -3.00 22.82 0.71
C GLY A 61 -3.40 23.72 -0.48
N ARG A 62 -4.56 24.37 -0.48
CA ARG A 62 -5.10 25.14 -1.63
C ARG A 62 -4.20 26.28 -2.13
N ASN A 63 -3.27 26.75 -1.31
CA ASN A 63 -2.30 27.78 -1.69
C ASN A 63 -1.05 27.22 -2.40
N LEU A 64 -0.92 25.89 -2.51
CA LEU A 64 0.15 25.23 -3.23
C LEU A 64 -0.22 25.10 -4.71
N THR A 65 0.78 25.11 -5.59
CA THR A 65 0.56 24.85 -7.02
C THR A 65 0.16 23.38 -7.24
N ASP A 66 -0.66 23.11 -8.26
CA ASP A 66 -1.28 21.79 -8.49
C ASP A 66 -0.27 20.64 -8.51
N GLY A 67 0.81 20.76 -9.24
CA GLY A 67 1.84 19.73 -9.31
C GLY A 67 2.62 19.50 -8.00
N VAL A 68 2.72 20.53 -7.12
CA VAL A 68 3.30 20.38 -5.77
C VAL A 68 2.29 19.70 -4.87
N ARG A 69 1.04 20.10 -4.93
CA ARG A 69 -0.05 19.52 -4.15
C ARG A 69 -0.21 18.03 -4.45
N GLY A 70 -0.23 17.65 -5.74
CA GLY A 70 -0.33 16.26 -6.17
C GLY A 70 0.81 15.39 -5.66
N ALA A 71 2.05 15.83 -5.88
CA ALA A 71 3.24 15.05 -5.50
C ALA A 71 3.56 15.05 -4.00
N THR A 72 2.94 15.93 -3.21
CA THR A 72 3.19 16.01 -1.76
C THR A 72 1.94 15.70 -0.95
N ILE A 73 0.91 16.52 -1.05
CA ILE A 73 -0.27 16.38 -0.19
C ILE A 73 -1.09 15.17 -0.57
N ASN A 74 -1.31 14.95 -1.88
CA ASN A 74 -2.10 13.81 -2.33
C ASN A 74 -1.35 12.50 -2.08
N ALA A 75 -0.05 12.44 -2.44
CA ALA A 75 0.79 11.27 -2.17
C ALA A 75 0.90 10.95 -0.68
N VAL A 76 1.13 11.94 0.18
CA VAL A 76 1.11 11.74 1.64
C VAL A 76 -0.26 11.27 2.11
N GLY A 77 -1.33 11.88 1.58
CA GLY A 77 -2.70 11.59 2.01
C GLY A 77 -3.15 10.16 1.70
N SER A 78 -2.83 9.68 0.51
CA SER A 78 -3.18 8.32 0.08
C SER A 78 -2.31 7.25 0.73
N SER A 79 -1.06 7.58 1.13
CA SER A 79 -0.10 6.66 1.76
C SER A 79 -0.05 6.76 3.30
N ILE A 80 -0.97 7.46 3.94
CA ILE A 80 -1.11 7.44 5.42
C ILE A 80 -1.38 6.03 5.97
N PRO A 81 -2.15 5.16 5.30
CA PRO A 81 -2.32 3.78 5.75
C PRO A 81 -1.01 3.00 5.86
N GLU A 82 -0.09 3.14 4.90
CA GLU A 82 1.23 2.50 4.91
C GLU A 82 2.06 2.97 6.11
N LEU A 83 2.06 4.27 6.38
CA LEU A 83 2.72 4.85 7.53
C LEU A 83 2.17 4.28 8.85
N PHE A 84 0.85 4.25 9.02
CA PHE A 84 0.24 3.72 10.24
C PHE A 84 0.41 2.21 10.37
N THR A 85 0.31 1.46 9.27
CA THR A 85 0.53 0.02 9.31
C THR A 85 1.96 -0.31 9.72
N THR A 86 2.96 0.39 9.19
CA THR A 86 4.36 0.22 9.60
C THR A 86 4.59 0.65 11.04
N LEU A 87 4.03 1.80 11.46
CA LEU A 87 4.18 2.29 12.83
C LEU A 87 3.55 1.33 13.85
N PHE A 88 2.32 0.91 13.59
CA PHE A 88 1.60 0.03 14.52
C PHE A 88 2.12 -1.40 14.48
N SER A 89 2.61 -1.91 13.36
CA SER A 89 3.28 -3.21 13.35
C SER A 89 4.48 -3.20 14.30
N LEU A 90 5.33 -2.17 14.26
CA LEU A 90 6.44 -2.01 15.19
C LEU A 90 6.03 -1.92 16.66
N MET A 91 4.83 -1.44 16.96
CA MET A 91 4.34 -1.26 18.33
C MET A 91 3.57 -2.47 18.87
N LEU A 92 2.94 -3.27 18.00
CA LEU A 92 1.95 -4.29 18.40
C LEU A 92 2.47 -5.71 18.24
N LEU A 93 3.30 -6.00 17.23
CA LEU A 93 3.88 -7.32 16.98
C LEU A 93 5.19 -7.48 17.79
N GLY A 94 5.70 -8.70 18.02
CA GLY A 94 6.99 -8.95 18.71
C GLY A 94 8.21 -8.40 17.91
N GLU A 95 9.36 -8.21 18.56
CA GLU A 95 10.45 -7.32 18.08
C GLU A 95 11.00 -7.58 16.67
N VAL A 96 11.10 -8.82 16.20
CA VAL A 96 11.72 -9.16 14.91
C VAL A 96 10.73 -9.16 13.75
N ASP A 97 9.52 -9.66 13.99
CA ASP A 97 8.49 -9.81 12.95
C ASP A 97 7.82 -8.48 12.61
N ASN A 98 7.91 -7.51 13.52
CA ASN A 98 7.30 -6.19 13.42
C ASN A 98 7.82 -5.38 12.25
N PHE A 99 9.13 -5.26 12.14
CA PHE A 99 9.75 -4.45 11.10
C PHE A 99 9.67 -5.15 9.74
N ALA A 100 9.78 -6.49 9.72
CA ALA A 100 9.59 -7.28 8.52
C ALA A 100 8.18 -7.11 7.93
N PHE A 101 7.14 -7.05 8.79
CA PHE A 101 5.77 -6.76 8.35
C PHE A 101 5.67 -5.37 7.73
N GLY A 102 6.25 -4.34 8.37
CA GLY A 102 6.27 -2.97 7.86
C GLY A 102 6.99 -2.86 6.51
N ILE A 103 8.19 -3.47 6.37
CA ILE A 103 8.91 -3.53 5.09
C ILE A 103 8.08 -4.28 4.04
N GLY A 104 7.47 -5.40 4.42
CA GLY A 104 6.60 -6.18 3.54
C GLY A 104 5.44 -5.35 3.00
N THR A 105 4.77 -4.59 3.88
CA THR A 105 3.66 -3.71 3.50
C THR A 105 4.12 -2.58 2.57
N THR A 106 5.16 -1.83 2.93
CA THR A 106 5.61 -0.65 2.14
C THR A 106 6.25 -1.04 0.81
N ALA A 107 7.14 -2.04 0.78
CA ALA A 107 7.73 -2.50 -0.47
C ALA A 107 6.71 -3.25 -1.35
N GLY A 108 5.81 -4.01 -0.73
CA GLY A 108 4.69 -4.64 -1.43
C GLY A 108 3.74 -3.60 -2.03
N SER A 109 3.43 -2.50 -1.31
CA SER A 109 2.68 -1.36 -1.81
C SER A 109 3.37 -0.71 -3.00
N ALA A 110 4.67 -0.47 -2.94
CA ALA A 110 5.43 0.10 -4.06
C ALA A 110 5.37 -0.79 -5.32
N ILE A 111 5.42 -2.12 -5.17
CA ILE A 111 5.24 -3.07 -6.27
C ILE A 111 3.80 -3.02 -6.80
N PHE A 112 2.81 -3.00 -5.91
CA PHE A 112 1.39 -2.89 -6.27
C PHE A 112 1.12 -1.58 -7.02
N ASN A 113 1.52 -0.46 -6.47
CA ASN A 113 1.32 0.88 -7.02
C ASN A 113 2.03 1.04 -8.38
N GLY A 114 3.23 0.48 -8.53
CA GLY A 114 3.97 0.51 -9.80
C GLY A 114 3.33 -0.31 -10.93
N MET A 115 2.45 -1.26 -10.63
CA MET A 115 1.89 -2.19 -11.63
C MET A 115 0.38 -2.17 -11.69
N ILE A 116 -0.31 -2.35 -10.57
CA ILE A 116 -1.77 -2.47 -10.54
C ILE A 116 -2.43 -1.13 -10.82
N ILE A 117 -1.97 -0.05 -10.17
CA ILE A 117 -2.57 1.27 -10.33
C ILE A 117 -2.54 1.75 -11.79
N PRO A 118 -1.39 1.79 -12.48
CA PRO A 118 -1.37 2.21 -13.88
C PRO A 118 -2.13 1.25 -14.79
N ALA A 119 -2.13 -0.06 -14.49
CA ALA A 119 -2.92 -1.01 -15.27
C ALA A 119 -4.42 -0.74 -15.17
N VAL A 120 -4.93 -0.48 -13.94
CA VAL A 120 -6.32 -0.11 -13.68
C VAL A 120 -6.67 1.21 -14.38
N ALA A 121 -5.82 2.23 -14.26
CA ALA A 121 -5.99 3.53 -14.92
C ALA A 121 -6.08 3.39 -16.45
N ILE A 122 -5.16 2.64 -17.07
CA ILE A 122 -5.16 2.39 -18.51
C ILE A 122 -6.43 1.64 -18.93
N LEU A 123 -6.80 0.56 -18.24
CA LEU A 123 -7.98 -0.24 -18.56
C LEU A 123 -9.28 0.57 -18.42
N ALA A 124 -9.37 1.43 -17.41
CA ALA A 124 -10.53 2.29 -17.21
C ALA A 124 -10.69 3.29 -18.37
N VAL A 125 -9.64 4.04 -18.72
CA VAL A 125 -9.66 5.01 -19.83
C VAL A 125 -10.04 4.36 -21.16
N LEU A 126 -9.45 3.21 -21.45
CA LEU A 126 -9.73 2.48 -22.70
C LEU A 126 -11.11 1.82 -22.66
N GLY A 127 -11.51 1.24 -21.52
CA GLY A 127 -12.78 0.56 -21.33
C GLY A 127 -13.98 1.49 -21.42
N TYR A 128 -13.88 2.71 -20.91
CA TYR A 128 -14.90 3.74 -21.06
C TYR A 128 -14.85 4.48 -22.41
N GLY A 129 -13.88 4.16 -23.27
CA GLY A 129 -13.74 4.82 -24.57
C GLY A 129 -13.31 6.29 -24.49
N ILE A 130 -12.75 6.74 -23.36
CA ILE A 130 -12.27 8.12 -23.14
C ILE A 130 -11.14 8.44 -24.12
N ALA A 131 -10.21 7.51 -24.32
CA ALA A 131 -9.13 7.63 -25.28
C ALA A 131 -8.76 6.26 -25.85
N GLN A 132 -8.11 6.24 -27.03
CA GLN A 132 -7.58 5.00 -27.64
C GLN A 132 -6.23 4.57 -27.05
N LYS A 133 -5.55 5.46 -26.37
CA LYS A 133 -4.28 5.25 -25.65
C LYS A 133 -4.10 6.30 -24.57
N VAL A 134 -3.42 5.92 -23.50
CA VAL A 134 -3.06 6.81 -22.41
C VAL A 134 -1.66 7.38 -22.68
N ASN A 135 -1.57 8.70 -22.87
CA ASN A 135 -0.30 9.37 -23.12
C ASN A 135 0.20 10.03 -21.85
N VAL A 136 1.30 9.53 -21.31
CA VAL A 136 1.97 10.10 -20.12
C VAL A 136 3.22 10.85 -20.59
N SER A 137 3.46 12.01 -19.99
CA SER A 137 4.63 12.84 -20.26
C SER A 137 5.92 12.12 -19.90
N LYS A 138 6.86 12.02 -20.86
CA LYS A 138 8.18 11.46 -20.59
C LYS A 138 8.94 12.19 -19.50
N LYS A 139 8.65 13.48 -19.26
CA LYS A 139 9.26 14.26 -18.18
C LYS A 139 8.83 13.76 -16.80
N VAL A 140 7.55 13.44 -16.64
CA VAL A 140 6.99 12.87 -15.39
C VAL A 140 7.61 11.50 -15.16
N ILE A 141 7.56 10.61 -16.16
CA ILE A 141 8.11 9.26 -16.04
C ILE A 141 9.60 9.28 -15.67
N LEU A 142 10.40 10.14 -16.31
CA LEU A 142 11.84 10.24 -16.01
C LEU A 142 12.08 10.83 -14.62
N ARG A 143 11.38 11.91 -14.25
CA ARG A 143 11.56 12.57 -12.96
C ARG A 143 11.26 11.63 -11.82
N ASP A 144 10.05 11.08 -11.82
CA ASP A 144 9.55 10.29 -10.70
C ASP A 144 10.10 8.86 -10.73
N GLY A 145 10.27 8.27 -11.92
CA GLY A 145 10.88 6.94 -12.06
C GLY A 145 12.36 6.91 -11.67
N ILE A 146 13.15 7.92 -12.04
CA ILE A 146 14.55 8.01 -11.59
C ILE A 146 14.61 8.30 -10.07
N GLY A 147 13.73 9.18 -9.58
CA GLY A 147 13.59 9.45 -8.16
C GLY A 147 13.30 8.19 -7.35
N LEU A 148 12.38 7.37 -7.85
CA LEU A 148 12.01 6.09 -7.25
C LEU A 148 13.19 5.10 -7.23
N ILE A 149 13.88 4.92 -8.35
CA ILE A 149 15.04 4.02 -8.42
C ILE A 149 16.15 4.47 -7.45
N ILE A 150 16.41 5.78 -7.34
CA ILE A 150 17.38 6.31 -6.37
C ILE A 150 16.92 6.02 -4.94
N ALA A 151 15.64 6.23 -4.63
CA ALA A 151 15.07 5.94 -3.32
C ALA A 151 15.18 4.44 -2.96
N GLU A 152 14.91 3.55 -3.92
CA GLU A 152 15.07 2.10 -3.76
C GLU A 152 16.53 1.69 -3.49
N LEU A 153 17.49 2.28 -4.20
CA LEU A 153 18.91 2.02 -3.97
C LEU A 153 19.36 2.49 -2.58
N ILE A 154 18.84 3.64 -2.12
CA ILE A 154 19.10 4.12 -0.75
C ILE A 154 18.44 3.19 0.27
N LEU A 155 17.20 2.74 0.03
CA LEU A 155 16.52 1.76 0.87
C LEU A 155 17.36 0.48 1.00
N ILE A 156 17.84 -0.06 -0.13
CA ILE A 156 18.71 -1.25 -0.14
C ILE A 156 19.92 -1.03 0.76
N TYR A 157 20.62 0.08 0.58
CA TYR A 157 21.83 0.36 1.36
C TYR A 157 21.53 0.52 2.86
N MET A 158 20.39 1.16 3.20
CA MET A 158 20.00 1.41 4.60
C MET A 158 19.44 0.18 5.31
N VAL A 159 18.83 -0.78 4.59
CA VAL A 159 18.07 -1.88 5.20
C VAL A 159 18.69 -3.25 4.92
N SER A 160 19.86 -3.31 4.28
CA SER A 160 20.57 -4.57 3.98
C SER A 160 21.35 -5.14 5.17
N GLY A 161 21.54 -4.39 6.25
CA GLY A 161 22.20 -4.82 7.47
C GLY A 161 21.25 -5.52 8.46
N ASN A 162 21.83 -6.22 9.44
CA ASN A 162 21.04 -6.86 10.51
C ASN A 162 20.72 -5.92 11.69
N HIS A 163 21.41 -4.78 11.81
CA HIS A 163 21.22 -3.78 12.86
C HIS A 163 20.68 -2.48 12.29
N LEU A 164 19.44 -2.15 12.63
CA LEU A 164 18.79 -0.94 12.19
C LEU A 164 18.68 0.06 13.36
N THR A 165 19.14 1.27 13.11
CA THR A 165 19.19 2.36 14.09
C THR A 165 18.37 3.55 13.62
N TRP A 166 18.17 4.54 14.48
CA TRP A 166 17.49 5.79 14.14
C TRP A 166 18.13 6.53 12.95
N VAL A 167 19.47 6.34 12.74
CA VAL A 167 20.17 6.96 11.59
C VAL A 167 19.62 6.45 10.26
N HIS A 168 19.33 5.15 10.15
CA HIS A 168 18.78 4.55 8.93
C HIS A 168 17.40 5.17 8.60
N GLY A 169 16.52 5.28 9.61
CA GLY A 169 15.24 5.95 9.47
C GLY A 169 15.36 7.42 9.08
N LEU A 170 16.30 8.14 9.71
CA LEU A 170 16.55 9.57 9.41
C LEU A 170 17.04 9.76 7.96
N VAL A 171 17.96 8.93 7.47
CA VAL A 171 18.45 9.01 6.09
C VAL A 171 17.32 8.77 5.09
N LEU A 172 16.47 7.78 5.32
CA LEU A 172 15.29 7.54 4.49
C LEU A 172 14.35 8.77 4.49
N MET A 173 14.02 9.33 5.65
CA MET A 173 13.20 10.54 5.75
C MET A 173 13.83 11.72 5.00
N LEU A 174 15.13 11.93 5.15
CA LEU A 174 15.84 13.01 4.46
C LEU A 174 15.84 12.80 2.94
N THR A 175 15.89 11.55 2.46
CA THR A 175 15.75 11.23 1.04
C THR A 175 14.43 11.76 0.50
N TYR A 176 13.32 11.51 1.22
CA TYR A 176 12.02 12.06 0.85
C TYR A 176 11.97 13.58 0.85
N VAL A 177 12.54 14.22 1.89
CA VAL A 177 12.61 15.68 1.99
C VAL A 177 13.40 16.29 0.82
N VAL A 178 14.51 15.67 0.43
CA VAL A 178 15.31 16.09 -0.73
C VAL A 178 14.50 15.93 -2.03
N TYR A 179 13.80 14.82 -2.21
CA TYR A 179 12.94 14.61 -3.38
C TYR A 179 11.84 15.68 -3.47
N VAL A 180 11.14 15.93 -2.37
CA VAL A 180 10.11 16.98 -2.30
C VAL A 180 10.71 18.37 -2.56
N GLY A 181 11.87 18.68 -1.96
CA GLY A 181 12.61 19.93 -2.20
C GLY A 181 13.01 20.10 -3.66
N TYR A 182 13.45 19.03 -4.32
CA TYR A 182 13.75 19.03 -5.76
C TYR A 182 12.48 19.28 -6.58
N MET A 183 11.36 18.67 -6.21
CA MET A 183 10.06 18.92 -6.85
C MET A 183 9.68 20.40 -6.76
N PHE A 184 9.75 21.01 -5.57
CA PHE A 184 9.47 22.43 -5.38
C PHE A 184 10.41 23.33 -6.19
N ALA A 185 11.71 23.00 -6.25
CA ALA A 185 12.71 23.82 -6.95
C ALA A 185 12.58 23.76 -8.48
N THR A 186 12.13 22.61 -9.03
CA THR A 186 12.04 22.37 -10.47
C THR A 186 10.69 22.73 -11.07
N MET A 187 9.66 22.91 -10.23
CA MET A 187 8.37 23.37 -10.70
C MET A 187 8.45 24.86 -11.04
N LYS A 188 8.47 25.16 -12.32
CA LYS A 188 8.27 26.54 -12.79
C LYS A 188 6.93 27.01 -12.24
N LYS A 189 6.91 28.23 -11.65
CA LYS A 189 5.67 28.97 -11.44
C LYS A 189 4.89 28.87 -12.74
N LYS A 190 3.75 28.18 -12.74
CA LYS A 190 2.79 28.25 -13.84
C LYS A 190 2.40 29.72 -13.90
N GLU A 191 2.88 30.42 -14.94
CA GLU A 191 2.32 31.73 -15.24
C GLU A 191 0.81 31.55 -15.31
N GLU A 192 0.07 32.53 -14.82
CA GLU A 192 -1.39 32.61 -14.73
C GLU A 192 -2.05 32.26 -16.07
N GLU A 193 -2.08 31.00 -16.44
CA GLU A 193 -2.87 30.50 -17.54
C GLU A 193 -4.05 29.72 -16.94
N THR A 194 -5.17 30.40 -17.01
CA THR A 194 -6.54 29.95 -16.77
C THR A 194 -6.79 29.46 -15.33
N PRO A 195 -7.67 30.09 -14.59
CA PRO A 195 -8.20 29.50 -13.36
C PRO A 195 -8.73 28.13 -13.76
N LEU A 196 -8.14 27.06 -13.21
CA LEU A 196 -8.80 25.77 -13.21
C LEU A 196 -10.25 26.01 -12.86
N ALA A 197 -11.15 25.35 -13.58
CA ALA A 197 -12.57 25.37 -13.24
C ALA A 197 -12.65 25.30 -11.72
N GLU A 198 -13.14 26.40 -11.15
CA GLU A 198 -13.15 26.59 -9.70
C GLU A 198 -13.73 25.32 -9.07
N PRO A 199 -13.44 25.03 -7.78
CA PRO A 199 -14.05 23.93 -7.04
C PRO A 199 -15.58 23.79 -7.21
N LYS A 200 -16.19 24.75 -7.85
CA LYS A 200 -17.61 24.82 -8.20
C LYS A 200 -18.14 23.64 -9.03
N GLU A 201 -17.37 23.07 -9.95
CA GLU A 201 -17.87 21.93 -10.74
C GLU A 201 -17.90 20.64 -9.93
N ARG A 202 -16.90 20.39 -9.07
CA ARG A 202 -16.98 19.29 -8.08
C ARG A 202 -18.04 19.55 -7.02
N GLU A 203 -18.27 20.82 -6.61
CA GLU A 203 -19.36 21.21 -5.70
C GLU A 203 -20.73 21.02 -6.33
N GLU A 204 -20.91 21.21 -7.64
CA GLU A 204 -22.20 21.08 -8.30
C GLU A 204 -22.59 19.63 -8.59
N GLU A 205 -21.66 18.76 -8.98
CA GLU A 205 -21.95 17.32 -9.13
C GLU A 205 -22.36 16.64 -7.81
N HIS A 206 -21.80 17.07 -6.67
CA HIS A 206 -22.21 16.58 -5.34
C HIS A 206 -23.51 17.23 -4.81
N ARG A 207 -24.00 18.32 -5.43
CA ARG A 207 -25.20 19.04 -4.99
C ARG A 207 -26.54 18.52 -5.51
N ILE A 208 -26.57 17.65 -6.51
CA ILE A 208 -27.84 17.20 -7.15
C ILE A 208 -28.53 16.07 -6.35
N GLY A 209 -27.94 15.54 -5.30
CA GLY A 209 -28.51 14.53 -4.41
C GLY A 209 -29.05 15.15 -3.10
N ARG A 210 -30.19 14.65 -2.62
CA ARG A 210 -30.72 14.97 -1.27
C ARG A 210 -29.63 14.60 -0.25
N LYS A 211 -29.05 15.60 0.45
CA LYS A 211 -27.94 15.38 1.41
C LYS A 211 -28.31 14.24 2.35
N PRO A 212 -27.45 13.23 2.51
CA PRO A 212 -27.76 12.12 3.39
C PRO A 212 -27.91 12.61 4.83
N SER A 213 -28.76 11.94 5.60
CA SER A 213 -28.82 12.16 7.05
C SER A 213 -27.44 11.90 7.66
N ILE A 214 -27.06 12.62 8.73
CA ILE A 214 -25.76 12.40 9.43
C ILE A 214 -25.56 10.93 9.77
N PHE A 215 -26.62 10.28 10.23
CA PHE A 215 -26.58 8.86 10.58
C PHE A 215 -26.26 7.98 9.35
N LYS A 216 -26.85 8.29 8.19
CA LYS A 216 -26.55 7.62 6.93
C LYS A 216 -25.12 7.91 6.46
N ALA A 217 -24.65 9.14 6.60
CA ALA A 217 -23.27 9.52 6.26
C ALA A 217 -22.26 8.80 7.13
N LEU A 218 -22.50 8.67 8.44
CA LEU A 218 -21.66 7.90 9.37
C LEU A 218 -21.62 6.39 9.01
N ILE A 219 -22.76 5.79 8.69
CA ILE A 219 -22.81 4.37 8.27
C ILE A 219 -22.04 4.14 6.97
N LEU A 220 -22.12 5.11 6.03
CA LEU A 220 -21.43 5.04 4.75
C LEU A 220 -19.96 5.50 4.83
N LEU A 221 -19.49 5.87 6.02
CA LEU A 221 -18.17 6.44 6.27
C LEU A 221 -17.89 7.69 5.40
N ASP A 222 -18.93 8.45 5.12
CA ASP A 222 -18.88 9.70 4.35
C ASP A 222 -18.63 10.87 5.32
N PHE A 223 -17.37 10.99 5.74
CA PHE A 223 -16.98 11.97 6.76
C PHE A 223 -17.01 13.39 6.23
N GLU A 224 -16.85 13.59 4.93
CA GLU A 224 -17.01 14.90 4.31
C GLU A 224 -18.39 15.48 4.65
N HIS A 225 -19.47 14.73 4.40
CA HIS A 225 -20.84 15.18 4.71
C HIS A 225 -21.13 15.33 6.21
N VAL A 226 -20.35 14.68 7.08
CA VAL A 226 -20.47 14.84 8.54
C VAL A 226 -19.88 16.17 8.99
N PHE A 227 -18.66 16.51 8.54
CA PHE A 227 -17.90 17.68 8.98
C PHE A 227 -18.14 18.93 8.11
N VAL A 228 -18.39 18.75 6.80
CA VAL A 228 -18.56 19.84 5.83
C VAL A 228 -20.01 19.94 5.38
N ARG A 229 -20.84 20.64 6.17
CA ARG A 229 -22.29 20.73 5.88
C ARG A 229 -22.67 21.82 4.89
N LYS A 230 -21.95 22.95 4.89
CA LYS A 230 -22.24 24.12 4.04
C LYS A 230 -21.06 24.45 3.16
N GLN A 231 -19.97 24.90 3.76
CA GLN A 231 -18.72 25.26 3.12
C GLN A 231 -17.56 24.73 3.97
N ILE A 232 -16.51 24.28 3.32
CA ILE A 232 -15.28 23.88 3.98
C ILE A 232 -14.59 25.14 4.51
N ASN A 233 -14.10 25.09 5.75
CA ASN A 233 -13.29 26.14 6.37
C ASN A 233 -12.12 25.48 7.12
N THR A 234 -11.16 26.29 7.55
CA THR A 234 -9.95 25.76 8.19
C THR A 234 -10.23 24.90 9.41
N LEU A 235 -11.24 25.22 10.23
CA LEU A 235 -11.53 24.46 11.44
C LEU A 235 -12.15 23.08 11.10
N ASN A 236 -13.16 23.04 10.22
CA ASN A 236 -13.78 21.77 9.86
C ASN A 236 -12.87 20.92 8.95
N ALA A 237 -11.97 21.53 8.16
CA ALA A 237 -10.95 20.81 7.43
C ALA A 237 -9.95 20.11 8.39
N TRP A 238 -9.47 20.80 9.42
CA TRP A 238 -8.64 20.17 10.45
C TRP A 238 -9.38 19.07 11.21
N ALA A 239 -10.65 19.31 11.57
CA ALA A 239 -11.47 18.30 12.25
C ALA A 239 -11.69 17.05 11.37
N LEU A 240 -11.99 17.25 10.09
CA LEU A 240 -12.14 16.16 9.12
C LEU A 240 -10.83 15.38 8.93
N LEU A 241 -9.69 16.08 8.78
CA LEU A 241 -8.38 15.48 8.61
C LEU A 241 -8.01 14.59 9.81
N LEU A 242 -8.06 15.17 11.03
CA LEU A 242 -7.69 14.45 12.25
C LEU A 242 -8.61 13.25 12.53
N PHE A 243 -9.92 13.40 12.25
CA PHE A 243 -10.87 12.31 12.40
C PHE A 243 -10.63 11.20 11.39
N SER A 244 -10.38 11.55 10.12
CA SER A 244 -10.04 10.58 9.08
C SER A 244 -8.76 9.82 9.44
N MET A 245 -7.69 10.52 9.90
CA MET A 245 -6.47 9.90 10.38
C MET A 245 -6.72 8.91 11.52
N LEU A 246 -7.55 9.29 12.50
CA LEU A 246 -7.89 8.40 13.62
C LEU A 246 -8.57 7.12 13.12
N VAL A 247 -9.54 7.24 12.22
CA VAL A 247 -10.28 6.09 11.69
C VAL A 247 -9.38 5.20 10.83
N ILE A 248 -8.53 5.79 9.98
CA ILE A 248 -7.52 5.05 9.21
C ILE A 248 -6.58 4.29 10.17
N GLY A 249 -6.08 4.95 11.21
CA GLY A 249 -5.21 4.31 12.19
C GLY A 249 -5.85 3.11 12.89
N LEU A 250 -7.12 3.25 13.32
CA LEU A 250 -7.86 2.13 13.91
C LEU A 250 -8.08 0.99 12.91
N ALA A 251 -8.37 1.30 11.66
CA ALA A 251 -8.52 0.29 10.61
C ALA A 251 -7.20 -0.43 10.31
N CYS A 252 -6.05 0.26 10.35
CA CYS A 252 -4.73 -0.35 10.19
C CYS A 252 -4.41 -1.33 11.33
N ILE A 253 -4.80 -1.02 12.58
CA ILE A 253 -4.66 -1.97 13.70
C ILE A 253 -5.48 -3.24 13.44
N VAL A 254 -6.73 -3.10 12.98
CA VAL A 254 -7.56 -4.26 12.61
C VAL A 254 -6.94 -5.04 11.46
N LEU A 255 -6.40 -4.34 10.45
CA LEU A 255 -5.72 -4.96 9.32
C LEU A 255 -4.52 -5.82 9.77
N ILE A 256 -3.64 -5.28 10.61
CA ILE A 256 -2.45 -5.98 11.12
C ILE A 256 -2.87 -7.25 11.85
N HIS A 257 -3.76 -7.16 12.84
CA HIS A 257 -4.20 -8.33 13.58
C HIS A 257 -4.92 -9.38 12.71
N SER A 258 -5.65 -8.93 11.69
CA SER A 258 -6.31 -9.84 10.74
C SER A 258 -5.31 -10.54 9.83
N CYS A 259 -4.24 -9.87 9.41
CA CYS A 259 -3.14 -10.46 8.68
C CYS A 259 -2.35 -11.46 9.52
N GLU A 260 -2.10 -11.15 10.80
CA GLU A 260 -1.50 -12.07 11.77
C GLU A 260 -2.34 -13.34 11.94
N LEU A 261 -3.63 -13.17 12.16
CA LEU A 261 -4.56 -14.31 12.30
C LEU A 261 -4.56 -15.17 11.03
N LEU A 262 -4.62 -14.55 9.86
CA LEU A 262 -4.60 -15.25 8.59
C LEU A 262 -3.29 -16.01 8.38
N SER A 263 -2.14 -15.40 8.71
CA SER A 263 -0.84 -16.03 8.60
C SER A 263 -0.71 -17.26 9.51
N ALA A 264 -1.20 -17.16 10.75
CA ALA A 264 -1.22 -18.27 11.70
C ALA A 264 -2.09 -19.44 11.19
N GLU A 265 -3.28 -19.16 10.62
CA GLU A 265 -4.17 -20.18 10.07
C GLU A 265 -3.63 -20.81 8.77
N MET A 266 -2.84 -20.06 7.98
CA MET A 266 -2.18 -20.57 6.78
C MET A 266 -0.84 -21.24 7.06
N GLY A 267 -0.29 -21.09 8.27
CA GLY A 267 1.01 -21.65 8.67
C GLY A 267 2.19 -21.00 7.95
N ILE A 268 2.09 -19.71 7.61
CA ILE A 268 3.15 -18.94 6.95
C ILE A 268 3.51 -17.70 7.77
N ALA A 269 4.70 -17.14 7.55
CA ALA A 269 5.10 -15.94 8.28
C ALA A 269 4.22 -14.72 7.94
N PRO A 270 3.89 -13.84 8.91
CA PRO A 270 3.09 -12.61 8.69
C PRO A 270 3.64 -11.72 7.59
N TYR A 271 4.95 -11.70 7.42
CA TYR A 271 5.65 -11.00 6.34
C TYR A 271 5.08 -11.29 4.94
N PHE A 272 4.81 -12.55 4.59
CA PHE A 272 4.28 -12.90 3.27
C PHE A 272 2.86 -12.39 3.04
N ILE A 273 2.05 -12.38 4.09
CA ILE A 273 0.71 -11.79 4.06
C ILE A 273 0.80 -10.26 3.92
N ALA A 274 1.77 -9.64 4.59
CA ALA A 274 2.00 -8.20 4.50
C ALA A 274 2.37 -7.76 3.07
N VAL A 275 3.29 -8.46 2.43
CA VAL A 275 3.76 -8.16 1.06
C VAL A 275 2.63 -8.17 0.03
N VAL A 276 1.59 -9.00 0.21
CA VAL A 276 0.52 -9.16 -0.79
C VAL A 276 -0.79 -8.54 -0.34
N LEU A 277 -1.30 -8.95 0.84
CA LEU A 277 -2.65 -8.56 1.25
C LEU A 277 -2.69 -7.24 2.02
N ALA A 278 -1.78 -7.02 2.97
CA ALA A 278 -1.75 -5.74 3.68
C ALA A 278 -1.38 -4.61 2.72
N SER A 279 -0.38 -4.81 1.86
CA SER A 279 0.02 -3.84 0.83
C SER A 279 -1.12 -3.50 -0.13
N ALA A 280 -1.83 -4.50 -0.65
CA ALA A 280 -2.98 -4.25 -1.51
C ALA A 280 -4.10 -3.49 -0.78
N ALA A 281 -4.36 -3.83 0.50
CA ALA A 281 -5.39 -3.18 1.29
C ALA A 281 -5.08 -1.71 1.59
N THR A 282 -3.83 -1.37 1.87
CA THR A 282 -3.40 0.01 2.14
C THR A 282 -3.32 0.85 0.86
N SER A 283 -3.01 0.25 -0.30
CA SER A 283 -2.88 0.92 -1.60
C SER A 283 -4.22 1.17 -2.32
N VAL A 284 -5.38 0.82 -1.73
CA VAL A 284 -6.68 1.12 -2.33
C VAL A 284 -6.92 2.62 -2.51
N PRO A 285 -6.60 3.51 -1.55
CA PRO A 285 -6.73 4.96 -1.73
C PRO A 285 -5.95 5.47 -2.95
N ASP A 286 -4.67 5.08 -3.08
CA ASP A 286 -3.84 5.43 -4.23
C ASP A 286 -4.46 4.97 -5.56
N THR A 287 -5.02 3.76 -5.57
CA THR A 287 -5.67 3.19 -6.75
C THR A 287 -6.89 4.01 -7.16
N ILE A 288 -7.73 4.38 -6.20
CA ILE A 288 -8.95 5.16 -6.48
C ILE A 288 -8.62 6.58 -6.93
N LEU A 289 -7.63 7.22 -6.28
CA LEU A 289 -7.18 8.55 -6.68
C LEU A 289 -6.63 8.54 -8.11
N SER A 290 -5.69 7.67 -8.41
CA SER A 290 -5.11 7.55 -9.76
C SER A 290 -6.15 7.14 -10.82
N TYR A 291 -7.14 6.32 -10.46
CA TYR A 291 -8.26 5.98 -11.32
C TYR A 291 -9.11 7.22 -11.64
N ARG A 292 -9.46 8.04 -10.64
CA ARG A 292 -10.23 9.29 -10.81
C ARG A 292 -9.49 10.27 -11.72
N ASP A 293 -8.20 10.48 -11.48
CA ASP A 293 -7.35 11.35 -12.29
C ASP A 293 -7.29 10.87 -13.75
N ALA A 294 -7.11 9.57 -13.97
CA ALA A 294 -7.06 8.98 -15.29
C ALA A 294 -8.39 9.14 -16.05
N VAL A 295 -9.52 8.90 -15.40
CA VAL A 295 -10.86 9.06 -16.00
C VAL A 295 -11.16 10.54 -16.28
N ALA A 296 -10.63 11.47 -15.48
CA ALA A 296 -10.69 12.91 -15.71
C ALA A 296 -9.74 13.38 -16.85
N GLY A 297 -8.95 12.48 -17.46
CA GLY A 297 -7.99 12.80 -18.51
C GLY A 297 -6.64 13.33 -18.00
N GLN A 298 -6.41 13.33 -16.71
CA GLN A 298 -5.19 13.78 -16.03
C GLN A 298 -4.19 12.63 -15.91
N TYR A 299 -3.69 12.13 -17.06
CA TYR A 299 -2.86 10.91 -17.10
C TYR A 299 -1.49 11.08 -16.42
N ASP A 300 -0.93 12.28 -16.50
CA ASP A 300 0.35 12.59 -15.84
C ASP A 300 0.19 12.55 -14.32
N ASP A 301 -0.93 13.07 -13.79
CA ASP A 301 -1.21 13.08 -12.36
C ASP A 301 -1.47 11.66 -11.83
N ALA A 302 -2.22 10.85 -12.58
CA ALA A 302 -2.47 9.45 -12.22
C ALA A 302 -1.20 8.61 -12.09
N VAL A 303 -0.21 8.79 -12.99
CA VAL A 303 1.07 8.08 -12.92
C VAL A 303 2.01 8.72 -11.91
N ALA A 304 2.04 10.06 -11.81
CA ALA A 304 2.85 10.77 -10.82
C ALA A 304 2.41 10.43 -9.39
N ASN A 305 1.10 10.28 -9.14
CA ASN A 305 0.59 9.82 -7.86
C ASN A 305 1.14 8.44 -7.50
N ALA A 306 1.02 7.45 -8.38
CA ALA A 306 1.51 6.10 -8.14
C ALA A 306 3.02 6.05 -7.86
N LEU A 307 3.84 6.79 -8.64
CA LEU A 307 5.30 6.83 -8.44
C LEU A 307 5.71 7.66 -7.22
N GLY A 308 5.00 8.77 -6.95
CA GLY A 308 5.23 9.63 -5.80
C GLY A 308 4.88 8.95 -4.47
N SER A 309 3.75 8.22 -4.43
CA SER A 309 3.37 7.38 -3.28
C SER A 309 4.46 6.35 -2.99
N ASN A 310 5.02 5.68 -4.00
CA ASN A 310 6.10 4.72 -3.80
C ASN A 310 7.33 5.34 -3.14
N ILE A 311 7.72 6.55 -3.54
CA ILE A 311 8.85 7.24 -2.90
C ILE A 311 8.53 7.60 -1.46
N PHE A 312 7.30 8.03 -1.18
CA PHE A 312 6.85 8.29 0.20
C PHE A 312 6.85 6.99 1.02
N ASP A 313 6.29 5.91 0.49
CA ASP A 313 6.16 4.62 1.18
C ASP A 313 7.51 4.07 1.65
N ILE A 314 8.48 3.97 0.72
CA ILE A 314 9.79 3.40 1.03
C ILE A 314 10.70 4.35 1.80
N CYS A 315 10.51 5.67 1.69
CA CYS A 315 11.37 6.64 2.36
C CYS A 315 10.76 7.16 3.67
N PHE A 316 9.52 7.62 3.66
CA PHE A 316 8.92 8.26 4.83
C PHE A 316 8.04 7.31 5.64
N ALA A 317 7.15 6.56 4.99
CA ALA A 317 6.25 5.64 5.69
C ALA A 317 6.99 4.47 6.35
N LEU A 318 8.17 4.10 5.84
CA LEU A 318 9.08 3.16 6.49
C LEU A 318 10.11 3.88 7.39
N GLY A 319 10.65 4.99 6.92
CA GLY A 319 11.74 5.72 7.61
C GLY A 319 11.32 6.35 8.92
N PHE A 320 10.14 6.98 8.98
CA PHE A 320 9.66 7.65 10.20
C PHE A 320 9.36 6.65 11.33
N PRO A 321 8.61 5.55 11.13
CA PRO A 321 8.44 4.54 12.16
C PRO A 321 9.76 3.93 12.65
N LEU A 322 10.69 3.63 11.73
CA LEU A 322 12.02 3.13 12.09
C LEU A 322 12.79 4.15 12.94
N PHE A 323 12.80 5.43 12.53
CA PHE A 323 13.44 6.50 13.28
C PHE A 323 12.82 6.65 14.68
N ALA A 324 11.50 6.79 14.75
CA ALA A 324 10.80 7.03 16.01
C ALA A 324 10.96 5.83 16.96
N PHE A 325 10.76 4.61 16.47
CA PHE A 325 10.87 3.41 17.30
C PHE A 325 12.28 3.22 17.84
N THR A 326 13.29 3.28 16.97
CA THR A 326 14.69 3.01 17.39
C THR A 326 15.31 4.13 18.22
N LEU A 327 14.79 5.36 18.11
CA LEU A 327 15.21 6.47 18.97
C LEU A 327 14.83 6.25 20.45
N PHE A 328 13.68 5.65 20.70
CA PHE A 328 13.16 5.46 22.07
C PHE A 328 13.38 4.05 22.62
N ASN A 329 13.41 3.02 21.75
CA ASN A 329 13.49 1.61 22.17
C ASN A 329 14.85 0.97 21.88
N GLY A 330 15.75 1.67 21.19
CA GLY A 330 17.05 1.13 20.78
C GLY A 330 17.03 0.43 19.42
N PRO A 331 18.18 -0.07 18.95
CA PRO A 331 18.31 -0.67 17.63
C PRO A 331 17.45 -1.92 17.45
N ILE A 332 16.92 -2.12 16.23
CA ILE A 332 16.25 -3.36 15.82
C ILE A 332 17.31 -4.32 15.28
N THR A 333 17.32 -5.56 15.79
CA THR A 333 18.19 -6.63 15.28
C THR A 333 17.37 -7.63 14.50
N MET A 334 17.57 -7.69 13.18
CA MET A 334 16.89 -8.65 12.31
C MET A 334 17.57 -10.02 12.34
N THR A 335 16.78 -11.09 12.24
CA THR A 335 17.32 -12.45 12.06
C THR A 335 17.93 -12.62 10.67
N ALA A 336 18.81 -13.61 10.50
CA ALA A 336 19.39 -13.91 9.19
C ALA A 336 18.32 -14.26 8.13
N GLU A 337 17.24 -14.91 8.55
CA GLU A 337 16.08 -15.22 7.70
C GLU A 337 15.34 -13.96 7.27
N THR A 338 15.05 -13.05 8.21
CA THR A 338 14.41 -11.76 7.91
C THR A 338 15.27 -10.93 6.95
N VAL A 339 16.58 -10.84 7.18
CA VAL A 339 17.51 -10.14 6.28
C VAL A 339 17.47 -10.74 4.87
N ALA A 340 17.46 -12.07 4.74
CA ALA A 340 17.37 -12.74 3.45
C ALA A 340 16.04 -12.43 2.73
N ASN A 341 14.91 -12.53 3.44
CA ASN A 341 13.59 -12.24 2.88
C ASN A 341 13.45 -10.75 2.45
N VAL A 342 14.00 -9.84 3.23
CA VAL A 342 14.01 -8.40 2.91
C VAL A 342 14.90 -8.13 1.69
N ALA A 343 16.09 -8.71 1.61
CA ALA A 343 16.98 -8.55 0.47
C ALA A 343 16.34 -9.05 -0.83
N GLU A 344 15.67 -10.19 -0.78
CA GLU A 344 14.93 -10.78 -1.89
C GLU A 344 13.77 -9.89 -2.37
N LEU A 345 13.02 -9.30 -1.43
CA LEU A 345 11.95 -8.36 -1.75
C LEU A 345 12.50 -7.07 -2.36
N GLN A 346 13.60 -6.53 -1.83
CA GLN A 346 14.27 -5.34 -2.37
C GLN A 346 14.78 -5.59 -3.79
N ALA A 347 15.41 -6.75 -4.06
CA ALA A 347 15.83 -7.10 -5.41
C ALA A 347 14.63 -7.20 -6.36
N SER A 348 13.55 -7.84 -5.92
CA SER A 348 12.29 -7.94 -6.68
C SER A 348 11.70 -6.57 -6.97
N LEU A 349 11.66 -5.68 -5.98
CA LEU A 349 11.16 -4.31 -6.11
C LEU A 349 11.91 -3.57 -7.23
N VAL A 350 13.25 -3.51 -7.18
CA VAL A 350 14.06 -2.81 -8.19
C VAL A 350 13.86 -3.40 -9.59
N ILE A 351 13.87 -4.74 -9.73
CA ILE A 351 13.65 -5.40 -11.02
C ILE A 351 12.30 -5.03 -11.60
N LEU A 352 11.26 -5.09 -10.78
CA LEU A 352 9.90 -4.83 -11.21
C LEU A 352 9.67 -3.33 -11.50
N THR A 353 10.27 -2.44 -10.71
CA THR A 353 10.26 -0.99 -10.98
C THR A 353 10.95 -0.68 -12.31
N ILE A 354 12.12 -1.28 -12.58
CA ILE A 354 12.82 -1.11 -13.85
C ILE A 354 11.96 -1.66 -15.01
N ALA A 355 11.34 -2.83 -14.86
CA ALA A 355 10.48 -3.41 -15.89
C ALA A 355 9.25 -2.51 -16.17
N ALA A 356 8.59 -2.00 -15.14
CA ALA A 356 7.48 -1.06 -15.28
C ALA A 356 7.94 0.26 -15.93
N PHE A 357 9.08 0.80 -15.51
CA PHE A 357 9.67 2.00 -16.10
C PHE A 357 9.93 1.83 -17.59
N PHE A 358 10.44 0.69 -18.04
CA PHE A 358 10.62 0.39 -19.47
C PHE A 358 9.26 0.37 -20.21
N ILE A 359 8.22 -0.20 -19.63
CA ILE A 359 6.88 -0.21 -20.21
C ILE A 359 6.36 1.23 -20.38
N TYR A 360 6.55 2.10 -19.40
CA TYR A 360 6.07 3.49 -19.46
C TYR A 360 6.87 4.34 -20.44
N TYR A 361 8.20 4.24 -20.41
CA TYR A 361 9.09 5.17 -21.09
C TYR A 361 9.22 4.92 -22.61
N PHE A 362 9.32 3.64 -23.01
CA PHE A 362 9.60 3.30 -24.41
C PHE A 362 8.35 3.22 -25.29
N ASN A 363 7.17 3.33 -24.72
CA ASN A 363 5.93 3.28 -25.49
C ASN A 363 5.39 4.68 -25.82
N ALA A 364 4.99 4.89 -27.09
CA ALA A 364 4.39 6.14 -27.58
C ALA A 364 2.90 6.27 -27.21
N GLY A 365 2.54 5.85 -25.99
CA GLY A 365 1.19 5.78 -25.45
C GLY A 365 0.84 4.38 -24.99
N LEU A 366 0.28 4.32 -23.79
CA LEU A 366 -0.05 3.07 -23.11
C LEU A 366 -1.38 2.53 -23.65
N ARG A 367 -1.40 1.24 -23.97
CA ARG A 367 -2.54 0.51 -24.52
C ARG A 367 -2.86 -0.68 -23.61
N GLN A 368 -3.95 -1.37 -23.93
CA GLN A 368 -4.43 -2.54 -23.18
C GLN A 368 -3.35 -3.62 -22.99
N ILE A 369 -2.48 -3.86 -23.99
CA ILE A 369 -1.38 -4.83 -23.88
C ILE A 369 -0.39 -4.47 -22.77
N HIS A 370 -0.11 -3.17 -22.58
CA HIS A 370 0.80 -2.70 -21.54
C HIS A 370 0.17 -2.89 -20.14
N ALA A 371 -1.14 -2.65 -20.01
CA ALA A 371 -1.87 -2.92 -18.78
C ALA A 371 -1.82 -4.40 -18.42
N TYR A 372 -2.06 -5.29 -19.39
CA TYR A 372 -1.96 -6.73 -19.16
C TYR A 372 -0.52 -7.19 -18.86
N ALA A 373 0.49 -6.56 -19.45
CA ALA A 373 1.89 -6.83 -19.11
C ALA A 373 2.19 -6.47 -17.64
N LEU A 374 1.73 -5.31 -17.17
CA LEU A 374 1.89 -4.89 -15.78
C LEU A 374 1.15 -5.83 -14.81
N LEU A 375 -0.10 -6.17 -15.11
CA LEU A 375 -0.87 -7.16 -14.33
C LEU A 375 -0.17 -8.53 -14.30
N GLY A 376 0.37 -8.97 -15.44
CA GLY A 376 1.12 -10.22 -15.54
C GLY A 376 2.37 -10.23 -14.66
N LEU A 377 3.13 -9.13 -14.62
CA LEU A 377 4.29 -8.98 -13.74
C LEU A 377 3.88 -9.08 -12.27
N TYR A 378 2.79 -8.42 -11.88
CA TYR A 378 2.29 -8.50 -10.50
C TYR A 378 1.81 -9.91 -10.14
N VAL A 379 1.11 -10.60 -11.03
CA VAL A 379 0.67 -11.99 -10.81
C VAL A 379 1.87 -12.93 -10.65
N ILE A 380 2.91 -12.78 -11.48
CA ILE A 380 4.15 -13.57 -11.36
C ILE A 380 4.82 -13.30 -10.02
N PHE A 381 4.93 -12.04 -9.61
CA PHE A 381 5.48 -11.67 -8.32
C PHE A 381 4.68 -12.28 -7.17
N THR A 382 3.36 -12.13 -7.18
CA THR A 382 2.49 -12.70 -6.14
C THR A 382 2.61 -14.22 -6.06
N ALA A 383 2.65 -14.90 -7.21
CA ALA A 383 2.86 -16.34 -7.28
C ALA A 383 4.22 -16.75 -6.71
N PHE A 384 5.29 -15.96 -6.96
CA PHE A 384 6.60 -16.18 -6.38
C PHE A 384 6.59 -16.04 -4.85
N ILE A 385 5.97 -14.98 -4.31
CA ILE A 385 5.85 -14.75 -2.86
C ILE A 385 5.09 -15.92 -2.18
N PHE A 386 3.98 -16.37 -2.75
CA PHE A 386 3.25 -17.52 -2.20
C PHE A 386 4.03 -18.83 -2.32
N ALA A 387 4.72 -19.06 -3.45
CA ALA A 387 5.56 -20.25 -3.60
C ALA A 387 6.70 -20.26 -2.58
N LYS A 388 7.27 -19.09 -2.26
CA LYS A 388 8.28 -18.93 -1.21
C LYS A 388 7.71 -19.20 0.17
N ALA A 389 6.51 -18.65 0.47
CA ALA A 389 5.83 -18.84 1.75
C ALA A 389 5.51 -20.32 2.05
N TYR A 390 5.27 -21.13 1.01
CA TYR A 390 5.06 -22.57 1.11
C TYR A 390 6.30 -23.41 0.80
N GLU A 391 7.49 -22.80 0.83
CA GLU A 391 8.82 -23.46 0.74
C GLU A 391 9.02 -24.29 -0.55
N PHE A 392 8.43 -23.87 -1.69
CA PHE A 392 8.73 -24.53 -2.97
C PHE A 392 10.21 -24.35 -3.34
N SER A 393 10.90 -25.46 -3.67
CA SER A 393 12.35 -25.48 -3.91
C SER A 393 12.82 -24.48 -4.96
N TRP A 394 12.07 -24.32 -6.06
CA TRP A 394 12.40 -23.35 -7.11
C TRP A 394 12.31 -21.89 -6.63
N ALA A 395 11.34 -21.61 -5.75
CA ALA A 395 11.15 -20.27 -5.22
C ALA A 395 12.23 -19.92 -4.19
N ILE A 396 12.64 -20.89 -3.36
CA ILE A 396 13.77 -20.73 -2.43
C ILE A 396 15.06 -20.45 -3.22
N GLN A 397 15.37 -21.26 -4.24
CA GLN A 397 16.58 -21.05 -5.07
C GLN A 397 16.57 -19.69 -5.78
N LEU A 398 15.43 -19.28 -6.35
CA LEU A 398 15.30 -17.97 -6.98
C LEU A 398 15.49 -16.85 -5.97
N GLY A 399 14.91 -16.98 -4.76
CA GLY A 399 15.06 -16.03 -3.69
C GLY A 399 16.51 -15.87 -3.24
N GLU A 400 17.26 -16.99 -3.06
CA GLU A 400 18.69 -16.95 -2.75
C GLU A 400 19.51 -16.23 -3.83
N ILE A 401 19.18 -16.44 -5.11
CA ILE A 401 19.82 -15.73 -6.22
C ILE A 401 19.52 -14.23 -6.13
N LEU A 402 18.26 -13.85 -5.93
CA LEU A 402 17.85 -12.45 -5.81
C LEU A 402 18.52 -11.77 -4.60
N ALA A 403 18.51 -12.43 -3.44
CA ALA A 403 19.15 -11.92 -2.23
C ALA A 403 20.69 -11.77 -2.41
N SER A 404 21.33 -12.60 -3.23
CA SER A 404 22.77 -12.50 -3.51
C SER A 404 23.17 -11.24 -4.27
N TRP A 405 22.22 -10.56 -4.93
CA TRP A 405 22.46 -9.29 -5.65
C TRP A 405 22.47 -8.08 -4.72
N ILE A 406 21.92 -8.23 -3.52
CA ILE A 406 21.90 -7.16 -2.53
C ILE A 406 23.21 -7.17 -1.73
N PRO A 407 23.91 -6.02 -1.64
CA PRO A 407 25.15 -5.94 -0.87
C PRO A 407 24.86 -6.19 0.62
N LYS A 408 25.64 -7.09 1.24
CA LYS A 408 25.61 -7.26 2.70
C LYS A 408 26.40 -6.13 3.31
N VAL A 409 25.74 -5.11 3.85
CA VAL A 409 26.38 -4.08 4.64
C VAL A 409 26.56 -4.62 6.05
N ALA A 410 27.83 -4.63 6.53
CA ALA A 410 28.21 -5.18 7.84
C ALA A 410 27.74 -4.29 9.00
#